data_fa33074dcb31616196b6f3a4d5ecf68e
#
_entry.id   fa33074dcb31616196b6f3a4d5ecf68e
#
_cell.length_a   1.000
_cell.length_b   1.000
_cell.length_c   1.000
_cell.angle_alpha   90.00
_cell.angle_beta   90.00
_cell.angle_gamma   90.00
#
_symmetry.space_group_name_H-M   'P 1'
#
loop_
_entity.id
_entity.type
_entity.pdbx_description
1 polymer ?
#
loop_
_entity_poly.entity_id
_entity_poly.type
_entity_poly.pdbx_seq_one_letter_code
_entity_poly.pdbx_strand_id
1 'polypeptide(L)'
;MEEFKKLDSENYHQYIWRIDGLVQSGKYKNWKEITPLVNRELFNDDESQYRDESAYRKAVKYARDFYEAGVFGDNEDEYYKKLQTEKREIQKVKVQVQTEKLEYSRWLREEARDELITEKICNTILSLPPLNIPHHIYPSHNSCDYALVFGDEHYGVEFELQGLFGDILNAYSPEIFEKRMWDLFNQTIEIIQRENIDTLNVFSMGDFGDGILRVSQLMKLRYGVVDGTIKYADFISNWLNELTRYVRVKYQSTNGNHTELRMIGAPKGTFTEDNMGKIVSEFIKTRLKDNPNFEYIENPTGYIYAELAGNPILGIHGEVKNMGNAIKEFSSIYGVHIQYLLAGHLHHNKVEEVGVNQEVINIGSIIGVDSYSLSLRKTSNASAKLLVFEQDKGKICEYILKLN
;
A
#
# COMPACT_ATOMS: atom_id res chain seq x y z
N MET A 1 -33.21 62.59 1.32
CA MET A 1 -34.43 62.08 1.94
C MET A 1 -35.59 61.94 0.94
N GLU A 2 -35.68 62.73 -0.12
CA GLU A 2 -36.75 62.56 -1.15
C GLU A 2 -36.72 61.18 -1.84
N GLU A 3 -35.59 60.61 -2.04
CA GLU A 3 -35.46 59.29 -2.73
C GLU A 3 -36.03 58.10 -1.96
N PHE A 4 -36.20 58.24 -0.62
CA PHE A 4 -36.85 57.23 0.21
C PHE A 4 -38.34 57.41 0.33
N LYS A 5 -38.89 58.46 -0.26
CA LYS A 5 -40.31 58.72 -0.25
C LYS A 5 -41.03 57.71 -1.16
N LYS A 6 -42.03 57.03 -0.64
CA LYS A 6 -42.87 56.12 -1.43
C LYS A 6 -43.72 56.98 -2.38
N LEU A 7 -43.68 56.59 -3.67
CA LEU A 7 -44.49 57.27 -4.69
C LEU A 7 -45.96 56.81 -4.58
N ASP A 8 -46.88 57.71 -4.86
CA ASP A 8 -48.32 57.41 -4.82
C ASP A 8 -48.72 56.26 -5.82
N SER A 9 -47.96 56.12 -6.87
CA SER A 9 -48.12 55.06 -7.84
C SER A 9 -47.52 53.70 -7.47
N GLU A 10 -46.76 53.66 -6.36
CA GLU A 10 -46.04 52.43 -5.92
C GLU A 10 -46.84 51.66 -4.87
N ASN A 11 -46.98 50.36 -5.04
CA ASN A 11 -47.33 49.48 -3.93
C ASN A 11 -46.14 49.17 -3.06
N TYR A 12 -46.34 48.46 -1.94
CA TYR A 12 -45.29 48.08 -1.00
C TYR A 12 -44.13 47.33 -1.68
N HIS A 13 -44.41 46.37 -2.55
CA HIS A 13 -43.38 45.54 -3.19
C HIS A 13 -42.58 46.33 -4.23
N GLN A 14 -43.25 47.20 -5.01
CA GLN A 14 -42.59 48.07 -5.97
C GLN A 14 -41.65 49.07 -5.27
N TYR A 15 -42.09 49.64 -4.13
CA TYR A 15 -41.28 50.51 -3.32
C TYR A 15 -40.02 49.79 -2.83
N ILE A 16 -40.15 48.63 -2.17
CA ILE A 16 -39.00 47.87 -1.65
C ILE A 16 -38.04 47.43 -2.77
N TRP A 17 -38.56 47.04 -3.95
CA TRP A 17 -37.76 46.73 -5.13
C TRP A 17 -36.94 47.91 -5.63
N ARG A 18 -37.54 49.11 -5.72
CA ARG A 18 -36.84 50.32 -6.11
C ARG A 18 -35.75 50.71 -5.11
N ILE A 19 -36.04 50.60 -3.82
CA ILE A 19 -35.06 50.89 -2.75
C ILE A 19 -33.88 49.89 -2.80
N ASP A 20 -34.13 48.62 -3.10
CA ASP A 20 -33.05 47.67 -3.30
C ASP A 20 -32.12 48.05 -4.46
N GLY A 21 -32.65 48.65 -5.50
CA GLY A 21 -31.86 49.19 -6.60
C GLY A 21 -30.83 50.24 -6.16
N LEU A 22 -31.10 51.01 -5.11
CA LEU A 22 -30.13 51.96 -4.53
C LEU A 22 -28.98 51.27 -3.80
N VAL A 23 -29.23 50.11 -3.22
CA VAL A 23 -28.19 49.29 -2.61
C VAL A 23 -27.37 48.57 -3.69
N GLN A 24 -28.03 48.01 -4.69
CA GLN A 24 -27.36 47.28 -5.79
C GLN A 24 -26.48 48.17 -6.68
N SER A 25 -26.90 49.46 -6.83
CA SER A 25 -26.09 50.46 -7.54
C SER A 25 -24.85 50.93 -6.75
N GLY A 26 -24.69 50.45 -5.51
CA GLY A 26 -23.61 50.88 -4.62
C GLY A 26 -23.74 52.26 -4.01
N LYS A 27 -24.93 52.89 -4.19
CA LYS A 27 -25.20 54.21 -3.59
C LYS A 27 -25.28 54.13 -2.07
N TYR A 28 -25.77 53.01 -1.54
CA TYR A 28 -25.74 52.67 -0.10
C TYR A 28 -25.04 51.34 0.10
N LYS A 29 -24.28 51.21 1.18
CA LYS A 29 -23.40 50.08 1.43
C LYS A 29 -24.15 48.76 1.63
N ASN A 30 -25.29 48.82 2.30
CA ASN A 30 -26.13 47.64 2.57
C ASN A 30 -27.50 48.05 3.13
N TRP A 31 -28.40 47.09 3.27
CA TRP A 31 -29.71 47.29 3.83
C TRP A 31 -29.72 47.82 5.26
N LYS A 32 -28.69 47.54 6.10
CA LYS A 32 -28.62 48.07 7.48
C LYS A 32 -28.59 49.59 7.53
N GLU A 33 -27.94 50.20 6.55
CA GLU A 33 -27.81 51.66 6.46
C GLU A 33 -29.15 52.36 6.17
N ILE A 34 -30.00 51.72 5.35
CA ILE A 34 -31.24 52.35 4.86
C ILE A 34 -32.50 51.86 5.59
N THR A 35 -32.47 50.76 6.31
CA THR A 35 -33.63 50.17 7.02
C THR A 35 -34.34 51.17 7.94
N PRO A 36 -33.66 52.00 8.71
CA PRO A 36 -34.34 52.97 9.56
C PRO A 36 -35.18 54.00 8.75
N LEU A 37 -34.68 54.41 7.57
CA LEU A 37 -35.37 55.35 6.70
C LEU A 37 -36.59 54.71 6.02
N VAL A 38 -36.44 53.45 5.59
CA VAL A 38 -37.51 52.65 4.98
C VAL A 38 -38.63 52.38 5.98
N ASN A 39 -38.29 52.04 7.22
CA ASN A 39 -39.26 51.80 8.28
C ASN A 39 -40.06 53.06 8.58
N ARG A 40 -39.39 54.20 8.70
CA ARG A 40 -40.05 55.47 8.96
C ARG A 40 -41.05 55.84 7.86
N GLU A 41 -40.67 55.67 6.62
CA GLU A 41 -41.54 55.98 5.48
C GLU A 41 -42.75 55.03 5.38
N LEU A 42 -42.56 53.74 5.67
CA LEU A 42 -43.61 52.73 5.53
C LEU A 42 -44.61 52.71 6.70
N PHE A 43 -44.18 53.09 7.89
CA PHE A 43 -44.96 52.90 9.14
C PHE A 43 -45.23 54.19 9.90
N ASN A 44 -44.99 55.36 9.27
CA ASN A 44 -45.31 56.70 9.85
C ASN A 44 -44.82 56.83 11.29
N ASP A 45 -43.61 56.46 11.60
CA ASP A 45 -42.98 56.48 12.93
C ASP A 45 -43.61 55.51 13.97
N ASP A 46 -44.47 54.57 13.58
CA ASP A 46 -44.97 53.52 14.47
C ASP A 46 -43.91 52.42 14.65
N GLU A 47 -43.07 52.55 15.66
CA GLU A 47 -41.93 51.63 15.92
C GLU A 47 -42.39 50.21 16.21
N SER A 48 -43.65 49.97 16.61
CA SER A 48 -44.16 48.61 16.86
C SER A 48 -44.24 47.74 15.57
N GLN A 49 -44.29 48.37 14.40
CA GLN A 49 -44.38 47.73 13.09
C GLN A 49 -43.03 47.66 12.35
N TYR A 50 -41.97 48.21 12.94
CA TYR A 50 -40.68 48.25 12.32
C TYR A 50 -40.14 46.83 12.06
N ARG A 51 -39.57 46.65 10.89
CA ARG A 51 -38.94 45.39 10.45
C ARG A 51 -37.44 45.53 10.52
N ASP A 52 -36.78 44.40 10.81
CA ASP A 52 -35.34 44.35 10.78
C ASP A 52 -34.80 44.33 9.33
N GLU A 53 -33.51 44.58 9.18
CA GLU A 53 -32.83 44.60 7.90
C GLU A 53 -33.00 43.25 7.16
N SER A 54 -33.02 42.15 7.90
CA SER A 54 -33.06 40.80 7.31
C SER A 54 -34.40 40.53 6.63
N ALA A 55 -35.50 41.13 7.09
CA ALA A 55 -36.82 40.98 6.49
C ALA A 55 -36.87 41.57 5.06
N TYR A 56 -36.33 42.78 4.90
CA TYR A 56 -36.27 43.44 3.59
C TYR A 56 -35.29 42.74 2.65
N ARG A 57 -34.08 42.51 3.10
CA ARG A 57 -33.01 41.84 2.31
C ARG A 57 -33.41 40.45 1.81
N LYS A 58 -34.04 39.65 2.67
CA LYS A 58 -34.53 38.31 2.26
C LYS A 58 -35.65 38.38 1.25
N ALA A 59 -36.65 39.29 1.48
CA ALA A 59 -37.77 39.46 0.57
C ALA A 59 -37.32 39.84 -0.85
N VAL A 60 -36.38 40.80 -0.95
CA VAL A 60 -35.86 41.22 -2.25
C VAL A 60 -34.96 40.17 -2.89
N LYS A 61 -34.20 39.49 -2.07
CA LYS A 61 -33.37 38.37 -2.58
C LYS A 61 -34.26 37.29 -3.22
N TYR A 62 -35.29 36.84 -2.52
CA TYR A 62 -36.20 35.83 -3.09
C TYR A 62 -36.94 36.33 -4.35
N ALA A 63 -37.40 37.61 -4.34
CA ALA A 63 -38.04 38.20 -5.50
C ALA A 63 -37.12 38.26 -6.72
N ARG A 64 -35.84 38.55 -6.49
CA ARG A 64 -34.80 38.54 -7.53
C ARG A 64 -34.52 37.16 -8.02
N ASP A 65 -34.32 36.18 -7.12
CA ASP A 65 -34.11 34.79 -7.45
C ASP A 65 -35.26 34.24 -8.31
N PHE A 66 -36.52 34.62 -8.01
CA PHE A 66 -37.69 34.27 -8.83
C PHE A 66 -37.73 35.03 -10.17
N TYR A 67 -37.35 36.29 -10.21
CA TYR A 67 -37.25 37.03 -11.45
C TYR A 67 -36.18 36.51 -12.38
N GLU A 68 -34.99 36.23 -11.84
CA GLU A 68 -33.88 35.66 -12.55
C GLU A 68 -34.15 34.21 -13.00
N ALA A 69 -34.96 33.46 -12.25
CA ALA A 69 -35.43 32.12 -12.63
C ALA A 69 -36.55 32.14 -13.69
N GLY A 70 -37.01 33.34 -14.14
CA GLY A 70 -38.05 33.46 -15.16
C GLY A 70 -39.46 33.07 -14.71
N VAL A 71 -39.70 33.01 -13.38
CA VAL A 71 -41.00 32.57 -12.81
C VAL A 71 -42.15 33.55 -13.12
N PHE A 72 -41.83 34.79 -13.44
CA PHE A 72 -42.86 35.87 -13.57
C PHE A 72 -43.19 36.30 -15.01
N GLY A 73 -42.74 35.59 -16.06
CA GLY A 73 -43.19 35.88 -17.40
C GLY A 73 -42.34 35.31 -18.53
N ASP A 74 -43.00 35.03 -19.63
CA ASP A 74 -42.44 34.60 -20.93
C ASP A 74 -41.78 35.79 -21.66
N ASN A 75 -40.81 36.43 -21.07
CA ASN A 75 -39.92 37.30 -21.80
C ASN A 75 -38.68 36.46 -22.15
N GLU A 76 -38.75 35.80 -23.28
CA GLU A 76 -37.64 35.11 -23.97
C GLU A 76 -36.58 36.13 -24.38
N ASP A 77 -35.83 36.65 -23.43
CA ASP A 77 -34.57 37.28 -23.77
C ASP A 77 -33.52 36.18 -23.94
N GLU A 78 -33.21 35.90 -25.19
CA GLU A 78 -32.20 34.88 -25.61
C GLU A 78 -30.87 35.15 -24.93
N TYR A 79 -30.63 36.41 -24.56
CA TYR A 79 -29.49 36.87 -23.79
C TYR A 79 -29.52 36.36 -22.35
N TYR A 80 -30.67 36.30 -21.71
CA TYR A 80 -30.82 35.78 -20.34
C TYR A 80 -30.60 34.27 -20.27
N LYS A 81 -31.07 33.52 -21.27
CA LYS A 81 -30.83 32.07 -21.38
C LYS A 81 -29.34 31.77 -21.57
N LYS A 82 -28.64 32.57 -22.39
CA LYS A 82 -27.18 32.46 -22.56
C LYS A 82 -26.42 32.77 -21.25
N LEU A 83 -26.81 33.82 -20.56
CA LEU A 83 -26.17 34.20 -19.25
C LEU A 83 -26.37 33.11 -18.18
N GLN A 84 -27.55 32.48 -18.12
CA GLN A 84 -27.80 31.36 -17.20
C GLN A 84 -26.96 30.13 -17.56
N THR A 85 -26.78 29.85 -18.84
CA THR A 85 -25.96 28.73 -19.32
C THR A 85 -24.49 28.96 -18.97
N GLU A 86 -23.96 30.14 -19.27
CA GLU A 86 -22.59 30.52 -18.90
C GLU A 86 -22.36 30.51 -17.39
N LYS A 87 -23.32 30.99 -16.59
CA LYS A 87 -23.25 30.94 -15.13
C LYS A 87 -23.21 29.49 -14.61
N ARG A 88 -23.95 28.57 -15.22
CA ARG A 88 -23.91 27.13 -14.91
C ARG A 88 -22.56 26.51 -15.29
N GLU A 89 -22.01 26.88 -16.43
CA GLU A 89 -20.70 26.39 -16.87
C GLU A 89 -19.57 26.88 -15.96
N ILE A 90 -19.58 28.19 -15.60
CA ILE A 90 -18.64 28.75 -14.64
C ILE A 90 -18.77 28.05 -13.27
N GLN A 91 -19.99 27.73 -12.86
CA GLN A 91 -20.22 27.04 -11.60
C GLN A 91 -19.69 25.58 -11.63
N LYS A 92 -19.87 24.89 -12.78
CA LYS A 92 -19.26 23.55 -12.99
C LYS A 92 -17.74 23.60 -12.97
N VAL A 93 -17.14 24.53 -13.70
CA VAL A 93 -15.68 24.73 -13.70
C VAL A 93 -15.16 25.05 -12.31
N LYS A 94 -15.86 25.90 -11.55
CA LYS A 94 -15.49 26.23 -10.17
C LYS A 94 -15.51 25.00 -9.25
N VAL A 95 -16.53 24.14 -9.37
CA VAL A 95 -16.62 22.89 -8.61
C VAL A 95 -15.49 21.92 -9.05
N GLN A 96 -15.22 21.84 -10.34
CA GLN A 96 -14.17 21.00 -10.89
C GLN A 96 -12.79 21.42 -10.37
N VAL A 97 -12.46 22.71 -10.43
CA VAL A 97 -11.21 23.26 -9.89
C VAL A 97 -11.10 23.06 -8.36
N GLN A 98 -12.21 23.16 -7.63
CA GLN A 98 -12.19 22.87 -6.19
C GLN A 98 -11.93 21.39 -5.91
N THR A 99 -12.50 20.49 -6.69
CA THR A 99 -12.29 19.05 -6.57
C THR A 99 -10.84 18.69 -6.88
N GLU A 100 -10.31 19.19 -8.02
CA GLU A 100 -8.90 18.97 -8.39
C GLU A 100 -7.94 19.52 -7.33
N LYS A 101 -8.23 20.69 -6.75
CA LYS A 101 -7.43 21.26 -5.66
C LYS A 101 -7.47 20.41 -4.39
N LEU A 102 -8.62 19.82 -4.08
CA LEU A 102 -8.76 18.90 -2.94
C LEU A 102 -8.01 17.59 -3.18
N GLU A 103 -8.10 17.02 -4.38
CA GLU A 103 -7.37 15.82 -4.78
C GLU A 103 -5.86 16.06 -4.78
N TYR A 104 -5.39 17.16 -5.35
CA TYR A 104 -3.98 17.55 -5.32
C TYR A 104 -3.47 17.77 -3.88
N SER A 105 -4.27 18.41 -3.01
CA SER A 105 -3.90 18.59 -1.61
C SER A 105 -3.90 17.28 -0.83
N ARG A 106 -4.72 16.30 -1.23
CA ARG A 106 -4.75 14.96 -0.65
C ARG A 106 -3.49 14.20 -1.08
N TRP A 107 -3.16 14.23 -2.37
CA TRP A 107 -1.95 13.63 -2.94
C TRP A 107 -0.68 14.20 -2.29
N LEU A 108 -0.54 15.52 -2.15
CA LEU A 108 0.58 16.15 -1.46
C LEU A 108 0.73 15.74 0.02
N ARG A 109 -0.40 15.52 0.72
CA ARG A 109 -0.35 15.04 2.12
C ARG A 109 0.06 13.58 2.21
N GLU A 110 -0.31 12.77 1.24
CA GLU A 110 0.09 11.37 1.14
C GLU A 110 1.59 11.29 0.85
N GLU A 111 2.08 12.02 -0.15
CA GLU A 111 3.51 12.09 -0.48
C GLU A 111 4.37 12.60 0.70
N ALA A 112 3.96 13.67 1.37
CA ALA A 112 4.64 14.18 2.56
C ALA A 112 4.62 13.18 3.75
N ARG A 113 3.58 12.36 3.87
CA ARG A 113 3.51 11.31 4.89
C ARG A 113 4.49 10.18 4.58
N ASP A 114 4.60 9.79 3.31
CA ASP A 114 5.50 8.73 2.86
C ASP A 114 6.97 9.16 3.00
N GLU A 115 7.28 10.42 2.67
CA GLU A 115 8.60 11.01 2.93
C GLU A 115 8.95 10.99 4.43
N LEU A 116 7.99 11.35 5.30
CA LEU A 116 8.19 11.37 6.75
C LEU A 116 8.39 9.97 7.33
N ILE A 117 7.68 8.96 6.82
CA ILE A 117 7.85 7.56 7.20
C ILE A 117 9.22 7.07 6.75
N THR A 118 9.60 7.34 5.51
CA THR A 118 10.90 6.97 4.96
C THR A 118 12.04 7.61 5.75
N GLU A 119 11.96 8.91 6.03
CA GLU A 119 12.94 9.62 6.85
C GLU A 119 13.07 9.03 8.26
N LYS A 120 11.94 8.71 8.90
CA LYS A 120 11.93 8.09 10.24
C LYS A 120 12.57 6.70 10.22
N ILE A 121 12.33 5.91 9.18
CA ILE A 121 12.94 4.59 8.99
C ILE A 121 14.44 4.74 8.75
N CYS A 122 14.87 5.62 7.85
CA CYS A 122 16.28 5.89 7.60
C CYS A 122 17.02 6.34 8.87
N ASN A 123 16.43 7.25 9.65
CA ASN A 123 17.00 7.70 10.92
C ASN A 123 17.10 6.57 11.95
N THR A 124 16.10 5.68 11.99
CA THR A 124 16.13 4.49 12.84
C THR A 124 17.27 3.55 12.43
N ILE A 125 17.42 3.27 11.13
CA ILE A 125 18.51 2.44 10.59
C ILE A 125 19.88 3.02 10.97
N LEU A 126 20.07 4.32 10.79
CA LEU A 126 21.33 5.02 11.10
C LEU A 126 21.63 5.06 12.60
N SER A 127 20.64 4.96 13.46
CA SER A 127 20.80 4.93 14.91
C SER A 127 21.19 3.55 15.46
N LEU A 128 21.04 2.48 14.67
CA LEU A 128 21.43 1.14 15.10
C LEU A 128 22.96 1.00 15.16
N PRO A 129 23.48 0.23 16.12
CA PRO A 129 24.92 -0.04 16.17
C PRO A 129 25.37 -0.78 14.90
N PRO A 130 26.60 -0.55 14.41
CA PRO A 130 27.14 -1.26 13.26
C PRO A 130 27.16 -2.77 13.51
N LEU A 131 26.91 -3.57 12.47
CA LEU A 131 27.04 -5.01 12.54
C LEU A 131 28.52 -5.41 12.71
N ASN A 132 28.74 -6.45 13.50
CA ASN A 132 30.08 -7.08 13.58
C ASN A 132 30.27 -7.98 12.37
N ILE A 133 31.07 -7.52 11.40
CA ILE A 133 31.34 -8.25 10.15
C ILE A 133 32.26 -9.43 10.45
N PRO A 134 31.85 -10.67 10.15
CA PRO A 134 32.67 -11.84 10.40
C PRO A 134 33.77 -12.01 9.32
N HIS A 135 34.91 -12.54 9.75
CA HIS A 135 35.96 -12.99 8.85
C HIS A 135 35.84 -14.51 8.65
N HIS A 136 35.76 -14.92 7.42
CA HIS A 136 35.70 -16.35 7.05
C HIS A 136 36.52 -16.62 5.80
N ILE A 137 37.16 -17.83 5.74
CA ILE A 137 37.84 -18.31 4.58
C ILE A 137 36.98 -19.43 3.99
N TYR A 138 36.49 -19.22 2.78
CA TYR A 138 35.62 -20.16 2.09
C TYR A 138 36.42 -21.26 1.42
N PRO A 139 35.93 -22.52 1.40
CA PRO A 139 36.53 -23.58 0.63
C PRO A 139 36.50 -23.26 -0.88
N SER A 140 37.40 -23.87 -1.61
CA SER A 140 37.46 -23.68 -3.08
C SER A 140 36.42 -24.54 -3.79
N HIS A 141 35.77 -23.93 -4.72
CA HIS A 141 34.86 -24.37 -5.79
C HIS A 141 34.19 -25.74 -5.71
N ASN A 142 32.88 -25.73 -5.63
CA ASN A 142 32.00 -26.85 -5.85
C ASN A 142 31.34 -26.73 -7.27
N SER A 143 31.09 -27.85 -7.96
CA SER A 143 30.44 -27.88 -9.27
C SER A 143 28.92 -27.62 -9.20
N CYS A 144 28.38 -27.48 -8.01
CA CYS A 144 26.98 -27.25 -7.74
C CYS A 144 26.73 -25.84 -7.23
N ASP A 145 25.56 -25.27 -7.60
CA ASP A 145 25.02 -24.08 -7.01
C ASP A 145 23.88 -24.43 -6.06
N TYR A 146 23.77 -23.65 -4.99
CA TYR A 146 22.86 -23.92 -3.90
C TYR A 146 21.94 -22.72 -3.70
N ALA A 147 20.64 -22.99 -3.45
CA ALA A 147 19.66 -21.95 -3.13
C ALA A 147 18.84 -22.33 -1.89
N LEU A 148 18.96 -21.52 -0.84
CA LEU A 148 18.04 -21.55 0.29
C LEU A 148 16.82 -20.70 -0.05
N VAL A 149 15.63 -21.29 0.01
CA VAL A 149 14.37 -20.62 -0.38
C VAL A 149 13.38 -20.69 0.78
N PHE A 150 12.92 -19.54 1.24
CA PHE A 150 11.92 -19.41 2.30
C PHE A 150 10.99 -18.24 2.01
N GLY A 151 9.88 -18.15 2.71
CA GLY A 151 8.90 -17.05 2.56
C GLY A 151 7.67 -17.27 3.44
N ASP A 152 6.69 -16.41 3.25
CA ASP A 152 5.43 -16.44 4.01
C ASP A 152 5.69 -16.47 5.53
N GLU A 153 6.56 -15.55 5.98
CA GLU A 153 6.98 -15.44 7.37
C GLU A 153 5.90 -14.81 8.23
N HIS A 154 5.12 -13.86 7.69
CA HIS A 154 4.04 -13.15 8.38
C HIS A 154 4.44 -12.67 9.78
N TYR A 155 5.63 -12.06 9.88
CA TYR A 155 6.16 -11.57 11.14
C TYR A 155 5.22 -10.57 11.81
N GLY A 156 5.02 -10.74 13.11
CA GLY A 156 4.12 -9.90 13.91
C GLY A 156 2.72 -10.47 14.09
N VAL A 157 2.34 -11.51 13.34
CA VAL A 157 1.06 -12.22 13.54
C VAL A 157 1.15 -13.13 14.76
N GLU A 158 0.06 -13.19 15.54
CA GLU A 158 -0.07 -14.07 16.71
C GLU A 158 -1.38 -14.86 16.63
N PHE A 159 -1.30 -16.20 16.74
CA PHE A 159 -2.45 -17.08 16.80
C PHE A 159 -2.11 -18.43 17.40
N GLU A 160 -3.17 -19.12 17.88
CA GLU A 160 -3.18 -20.54 18.18
C GLU A 160 -4.27 -21.23 17.35
N LEU A 161 -3.94 -22.33 16.72
CA LEU A 161 -4.84 -23.15 15.92
C LEU A 161 -5.06 -24.49 16.61
N GLN A 162 -6.31 -24.80 16.93
CA GLN A 162 -6.67 -26.06 17.59
C GLN A 162 -6.87 -27.19 16.60
N GLY A 163 -6.40 -28.36 16.97
CA GLY A 163 -6.64 -29.63 16.30
C GLY A 163 -7.98 -30.26 16.66
N LEU A 164 -8.29 -31.41 16.08
CA LEU A 164 -9.56 -32.12 16.24
C LEU A 164 -9.83 -32.60 17.68
N PHE A 165 -8.79 -32.82 18.44
CA PHE A 165 -8.89 -33.38 19.79
C PHE A 165 -8.58 -32.35 20.90
N GLY A 166 -8.56 -31.07 20.55
CA GLY A 166 -8.25 -29.98 21.47
C GLY A 166 -6.75 -29.76 21.72
N ASP A 167 -5.90 -30.46 21.00
CA ASP A 167 -4.46 -30.24 20.89
C ASP A 167 -4.17 -28.96 20.10
N ILE A 168 -2.97 -28.42 20.24
CA ILE A 168 -2.52 -27.28 19.43
C ILE A 168 -1.93 -27.84 18.12
N LEU A 169 -2.63 -27.58 17.00
CA LEU A 169 -2.17 -27.95 15.67
C LEU A 169 -0.99 -27.08 15.21
N ASN A 170 -1.07 -25.77 15.45
CA ASN A 170 0.01 -24.81 15.24
C ASN A 170 -0.18 -23.60 16.15
N ALA A 171 0.91 -23.07 16.66
CA ALA A 171 0.95 -21.78 17.32
C ALA A 171 1.99 -20.90 16.59
N TYR A 172 1.73 -19.59 16.54
CA TYR A 172 2.63 -18.65 15.92
C TYR A 172 2.65 -17.34 16.68
N SER A 173 3.84 -16.77 16.79
CA SER A 173 4.12 -15.49 17.40
C SER A 173 5.49 -15.00 16.89
N PRO A 174 5.88 -13.73 17.14
CA PRO A 174 7.23 -13.26 16.83
C PRO A 174 8.34 -14.14 17.43
N GLU A 175 8.18 -14.64 18.65
CA GLU A 175 9.18 -15.50 19.31
C GLU A 175 9.26 -16.88 18.62
N ILE A 176 8.13 -17.43 18.17
CA ILE A 176 8.10 -18.69 17.42
C ILE A 176 8.75 -18.49 16.05
N PHE A 177 8.48 -17.36 15.38
CA PHE A 177 9.17 -16.99 14.16
C PHE A 177 10.70 -17.00 14.35
N GLU A 178 11.18 -16.26 15.35
CA GLU A 178 12.63 -16.18 15.63
C GLU A 178 13.23 -17.57 15.91
N LYS A 179 12.53 -18.39 16.70
CA LYS A 179 12.93 -19.77 16.96
C LYS A 179 13.05 -20.59 15.68
N ARG A 180 12.02 -20.51 14.79
CA ARG A 180 12.02 -21.22 13.50
C ARG A 180 13.13 -20.74 12.58
N MET A 181 13.38 -19.44 12.52
CA MET A 181 14.46 -18.91 11.68
C MET A 181 15.85 -19.32 12.20
N TRP A 182 16.05 -19.39 13.52
CA TRP A 182 17.31 -19.92 14.07
C TRP A 182 17.44 -21.44 13.89
N ASP A 183 16.34 -22.17 13.89
CA ASP A 183 16.35 -23.61 13.54
C ASP A 183 16.68 -23.79 12.04
N LEU A 184 16.09 -23.00 11.15
CA LEU A 184 16.45 -22.93 9.73
C LEU A 184 17.94 -22.65 9.54
N PHE A 185 18.47 -21.69 10.28
CA PHE A 185 19.88 -21.32 10.28
C PHE A 185 20.77 -22.54 10.61
N ASN A 186 20.48 -23.22 11.72
CA ASN A 186 21.27 -24.36 12.16
C ASN A 186 21.24 -25.51 11.15
N GLN A 187 20.05 -25.87 10.65
CA GLN A 187 19.92 -26.91 9.60
C GLN A 187 20.66 -26.52 8.31
N THR A 188 20.63 -25.22 7.94
CA THR A 188 21.37 -24.71 6.77
C THR A 188 22.87 -24.84 6.96
N ILE A 189 23.40 -24.48 8.15
CA ILE A 189 24.83 -24.61 8.44
C ILE A 189 25.31 -26.06 8.38
N GLU A 190 24.52 -27.00 8.91
CA GLU A 190 24.84 -28.42 8.81
C GLU A 190 25.01 -28.86 7.37
N ILE A 191 24.15 -28.37 6.44
CA ILE A 191 24.26 -28.65 5.03
C ILE A 191 25.47 -27.97 4.39
N ILE A 192 25.70 -26.67 4.72
CA ILE A 192 26.86 -25.92 4.25
C ILE A 192 28.15 -26.63 4.58
N GLN A 193 28.29 -27.12 5.79
CA GLN A 193 29.49 -27.82 6.25
C GLN A 193 29.63 -29.22 5.58
N ARG A 194 28.53 -29.95 5.45
CA ARG A 194 28.51 -31.27 4.85
C ARG A 194 28.84 -31.24 3.36
N GLU A 195 28.28 -30.29 2.63
CA GLU A 195 28.43 -30.15 1.18
C GLU A 195 29.60 -29.24 0.78
N ASN A 196 30.31 -28.64 1.75
CA ASN A 196 31.39 -27.67 1.54
C ASN A 196 30.94 -26.50 0.63
N ILE A 197 29.82 -25.89 0.96
CA ILE A 197 29.25 -24.77 0.19
C ILE A 197 30.09 -23.51 0.42
N ASP A 198 30.56 -22.89 -0.65
CA ASP A 198 31.30 -21.63 -0.62
C ASP A 198 30.42 -20.42 -0.86
N THR A 199 29.36 -20.58 -1.64
CA THR A 199 28.40 -19.52 -1.98
C THR A 199 26.98 -20.08 -1.90
N LEU A 200 26.11 -19.39 -1.17
CA LEU A 200 24.71 -19.73 -1.02
C LEU A 200 23.83 -18.61 -1.57
N ASN A 201 22.98 -18.92 -2.52
CA ASN A 201 21.91 -18.04 -2.94
C ASN A 201 20.78 -18.14 -1.91
N VAL A 202 20.30 -17.02 -1.42
CA VAL A 202 19.21 -16.95 -0.44
C VAL A 202 18.04 -16.16 -1.03
N PHE A 203 16.91 -16.83 -1.20
CA PHE A 203 15.72 -16.28 -1.84
C PHE A 203 14.58 -16.18 -0.84
N SER A 204 14.14 -14.94 -0.56
CA SER A 204 12.94 -14.65 0.23
C SER A 204 11.76 -14.44 -0.72
N MET A 205 10.73 -15.29 -0.59
CA MET A 205 9.63 -15.40 -1.53
C MET A 205 8.46 -14.45 -1.21
N GLY A 206 8.69 -13.43 -0.39
CA GLY A 206 7.69 -12.41 -0.05
C GLY A 206 6.84 -12.77 1.17
N ASP A 207 5.92 -11.88 1.51
CA ASP A 207 5.03 -11.96 2.68
C ASP A 207 5.78 -12.13 4.01
N PHE A 208 6.84 -11.31 4.18
CA PHE A 208 7.60 -11.27 5.43
C PHE A 208 6.74 -10.85 6.63
N GLY A 209 5.66 -10.11 6.42
CA GLY A 209 4.76 -9.60 7.45
C GLY A 209 3.37 -9.31 6.90
N ASP A 210 2.43 -9.00 7.79
CA ASP A 210 1.07 -8.60 7.43
C ASP A 210 0.94 -7.09 7.44
N GLY A 211 0.57 -6.52 6.30
CA GLY A 211 0.24 -5.11 6.12
C GLY A 211 -1.25 -4.82 6.39
N ILE A 212 -1.70 -3.67 5.92
CA ILE A 212 -3.08 -3.19 6.12
C ILE A 212 -3.99 -3.71 5.00
N LEU A 213 -4.26 -5.03 4.96
CA LEU A 213 -5.16 -5.61 3.97
C LEU A 213 -6.63 -5.64 4.42
N ARG A 214 -6.85 -6.06 5.66
CA ARG A 214 -8.19 -6.23 6.25
C ARG A 214 -8.15 -5.94 7.74
N VAL A 215 -9.25 -5.39 8.27
CA VAL A 215 -9.37 -5.14 9.72
C VAL A 215 -9.16 -6.42 10.55
N SER A 216 -9.61 -7.58 10.06
CA SER A 216 -9.43 -8.86 10.74
C SER A 216 -7.98 -9.33 10.83
N GLN A 217 -7.10 -8.88 9.93
CA GLN A 217 -5.66 -9.16 9.99
C GLN A 217 -4.98 -8.23 10.99
N LEU A 218 -5.33 -6.95 10.98
CA LEU A 218 -4.81 -5.98 11.96
C LEU A 218 -5.07 -6.42 13.42
N MET A 219 -6.20 -7.06 13.68
CA MET A 219 -6.54 -7.56 15.01
C MET A 219 -5.68 -8.74 15.49
N LYS A 220 -4.96 -9.40 14.59
CA LYS A 220 -4.03 -10.51 14.90
C LYS A 220 -2.59 -10.03 15.05
N LEU A 221 -2.31 -8.78 14.76
CA LEU A 221 -0.97 -8.23 14.85
C LEU A 221 -0.62 -7.85 16.28
N ARG A 222 0.48 -8.41 16.77
CA ARG A 222 1.08 -8.02 18.06
C ARG A 222 1.81 -6.68 17.98
N TYR A 223 2.37 -6.36 16.79
CA TYR A 223 3.04 -5.10 16.50
C TYR A 223 2.28 -4.33 15.42
N GLY A 224 2.28 -3.00 15.50
CA GLY A 224 1.84 -2.18 14.37
C GLY A 224 2.69 -2.47 13.12
N VAL A 225 2.12 -2.28 11.94
CA VAL A 225 2.77 -2.63 10.66
C VAL A 225 4.17 -2.01 10.54
N VAL A 226 4.35 -0.74 10.90
CA VAL A 226 5.65 -0.05 10.84
C VAL A 226 6.65 -0.66 11.81
N ASP A 227 6.24 -0.85 13.08
CA ASP A 227 7.12 -1.42 14.11
C ASP A 227 7.48 -2.87 13.79
N GLY A 228 6.53 -3.66 13.27
CA GLY A 228 6.75 -5.01 12.81
C GLY A 228 7.76 -5.06 11.66
N THR A 229 7.62 -4.16 10.68
CA THR A 229 8.56 -4.07 9.54
C THR A 229 9.99 -3.74 10.00
N ILE A 230 10.15 -2.77 10.90
CA ILE A 230 11.48 -2.40 11.44
C ILE A 230 12.11 -3.56 12.20
N LYS A 231 11.34 -4.22 13.07
CA LYS A 231 11.84 -5.37 13.85
C LYS A 231 12.21 -6.56 12.96
N TYR A 232 11.39 -6.87 11.96
CA TYR A 232 11.71 -7.89 10.98
C TYR A 232 12.99 -7.54 10.20
N ALA A 233 13.10 -6.32 9.71
CA ALA A 233 14.25 -5.88 8.93
C ALA A 233 15.55 -5.93 9.73
N ASP A 234 15.51 -5.56 11.02
CA ASP A 234 16.66 -5.71 11.92
C ASP A 234 17.01 -7.19 12.15
N PHE A 235 16.00 -8.01 12.44
CA PHE A 235 16.19 -9.45 12.64
C PHE A 235 16.82 -10.12 11.42
N ILE A 236 16.23 -9.95 10.23
CA ILE A 236 16.72 -10.61 9.02
C ILE A 236 18.09 -10.11 8.60
N SER A 237 18.42 -8.83 8.83
CA SER A 237 19.76 -8.30 8.57
C SER A 237 20.81 -8.95 9.48
N ASN A 238 20.50 -9.13 10.77
CA ASN A 238 21.36 -9.84 11.70
C ASN A 238 21.51 -11.32 11.31
N TRP A 239 20.42 -11.98 10.96
CA TRP A 239 20.38 -13.38 10.55
C TRP A 239 21.25 -13.61 9.31
N LEU A 240 21.10 -12.77 8.27
CA LEU A 240 21.91 -12.82 7.06
C LEU A 240 23.39 -12.53 7.35
N ASN A 241 23.69 -11.56 8.21
CA ASN A 241 25.06 -11.25 8.62
C ASN A 241 25.72 -12.43 9.34
N GLU A 242 24.99 -13.08 10.26
CA GLU A 242 25.53 -14.27 10.94
C GLU A 242 25.77 -15.45 9.96
N LEU A 243 24.91 -15.60 8.94
CA LEU A 243 25.09 -16.63 7.93
C LEU A 243 26.39 -16.44 7.13
N THR A 244 26.84 -15.20 6.94
CA THR A 244 28.13 -14.91 6.29
C THR A 244 29.36 -15.36 7.06
N ARG A 245 29.22 -15.84 8.29
CA ARG A 245 30.31 -16.51 9.01
C ARG A 245 30.70 -17.87 8.40
N TYR A 246 29.76 -18.47 7.68
CA TYR A 246 29.86 -19.85 7.20
C TYR A 246 29.91 -19.96 5.69
N VAL A 247 29.36 -18.97 4.99
CA VAL A 247 29.20 -19.02 3.53
C VAL A 247 29.12 -17.61 2.95
N ARG A 248 29.52 -17.40 1.71
CA ARG A 248 29.21 -16.16 0.98
C ARG A 248 27.73 -16.17 0.62
N VAL A 249 27.02 -15.09 0.90
CA VAL A 249 25.58 -14.97 0.71
C VAL A 249 25.27 -14.06 -0.47
N LYS A 250 24.49 -14.55 -1.42
CA LYS A 250 23.82 -13.76 -2.48
C LYS A 250 22.34 -13.75 -2.19
N TYR A 251 21.80 -12.59 -1.81
CA TYR A 251 20.42 -12.45 -1.37
C TYR A 251 19.56 -11.77 -2.44
N GLN A 252 18.38 -12.32 -2.67
CA GLN A 252 17.32 -11.73 -3.46
C GLN A 252 15.97 -11.89 -2.73
N SER A 253 15.07 -10.95 -2.92
CA SER A 253 13.71 -11.04 -2.40
C SER A 253 12.69 -10.60 -3.42
N THR A 254 11.47 -11.15 -3.33
CA THR A 254 10.30 -10.66 -4.06
C THR A 254 9.30 -10.05 -3.08
N ASN A 255 8.47 -9.14 -3.57
CA ASN A 255 7.41 -8.55 -2.78
C ASN A 255 6.23 -9.52 -2.67
N GLY A 256 5.60 -9.56 -1.49
CA GLY A 256 4.37 -10.31 -1.27
C GLY A 256 3.14 -9.41 -1.31
N ASN A 257 1.97 -10.02 -1.37
CA ASN A 257 0.72 -9.30 -1.40
C ASN A 257 0.25 -8.83 0.00
N HIS A 258 0.71 -9.46 1.07
CA HIS A 258 0.38 -9.07 2.43
C HIS A 258 1.17 -7.83 2.89
N THR A 259 2.24 -7.51 2.23
CA THR A 259 3.10 -6.35 2.54
C THR A 259 2.78 -5.10 1.71
N GLU A 260 1.82 -5.20 0.77
CA GLU A 260 1.29 -4.06 0.01
C GLU A 260 0.55 -3.09 0.95
N LEU A 261 0.89 -1.80 0.87
CA LEU A 261 0.18 -0.75 1.61
C LEU A 261 -1.17 -0.49 0.93
N ARG A 262 -2.26 -0.93 1.55
CA ARG A 262 -3.62 -0.63 1.08
C ARG A 262 -4.34 0.23 2.09
N MET A 263 -5.01 1.26 1.58
CA MET A 263 -6.02 1.94 2.37
C MET A 263 -7.23 1.01 2.55
N ILE A 264 -7.81 1.01 3.75
CA ILE A 264 -9.02 0.23 4.05
C ILE A 264 -10.11 0.58 3.03
N GLY A 265 -10.54 -0.41 2.26
CA GLY A 265 -11.54 -0.26 1.20
C GLY A 265 -10.99 -0.05 -0.22
N ALA A 266 -9.66 0.08 -0.40
CA ALA A 266 -9.07 0.11 -1.74
C ALA A 266 -9.06 -1.29 -2.37
N PRO A 267 -9.31 -1.42 -3.69
CA PRO A 267 -9.17 -2.69 -4.40
C PRO A 267 -7.73 -3.21 -4.36
N LYS A 268 -7.57 -4.54 -4.53
CA LYS A 268 -6.26 -5.17 -4.69
C LYS A 268 -5.54 -4.59 -5.92
N GLY A 269 -4.24 -4.31 -5.78
CA GLY A 269 -3.40 -3.78 -6.85
C GLY A 269 -3.59 -2.29 -7.16
N THR A 270 -4.19 -1.52 -6.24
CA THR A 270 -4.32 -0.06 -6.40
C THR A 270 -2.99 0.66 -6.17
N PHE A 271 -2.15 0.15 -5.27
CA PHE A 271 -0.87 0.74 -4.88
C PHE A 271 0.25 -0.31 -4.95
N THR A 272 0.43 -0.94 -6.10
CA THR A 272 1.43 -2.03 -6.28
C THR A 272 2.86 -1.57 -6.02
N GLU A 273 3.13 -0.28 -6.22
CA GLU A 273 4.43 0.32 -5.97
C GLU A 273 4.70 0.58 -4.48
N ASP A 274 3.65 0.67 -3.66
CA ASP A 274 3.75 0.94 -2.23
C ASP A 274 3.75 -0.38 -1.45
N ASN A 275 4.94 -0.96 -1.31
CA ASN A 275 5.13 -2.23 -0.62
C ASN A 275 6.20 -2.09 0.47
N MET A 276 5.87 -2.56 1.69
CA MET A 276 6.80 -2.54 2.83
C MET A 276 8.07 -3.36 2.58
N GLY A 277 8.04 -4.27 1.61
CA GLY A 277 9.22 -5.02 1.17
C GLY A 277 10.34 -4.14 0.64
N LYS A 278 10.02 -3.00 0.01
CA LYS A 278 11.02 -2.01 -0.43
C LYS A 278 11.81 -1.44 0.77
N ILE A 279 11.11 -1.18 1.89
CA ILE A 279 11.74 -0.67 3.12
C ILE A 279 12.67 -1.72 3.71
N VAL A 280 12.23 -2.98 3.78
CA VAL A 280 13.07 -4.09 4.26
C VAL A 280 14.32 -4.26 3.38
N SER A 281 14.16 -4.19 2.05
CA SER A 281 15.28 -4.28 1.11
C SER A 281 16.32 -3.18 1.33
N GLU A 282 15.88 -1.92 1.46
CA GLU A 282 16.77 -0.79 1.72
C GLU A 282 17.44 -0.89 3.11
N PHE A 283 16.72 -1.42 4.09
CA PHE A 283 17.27 -1.67 5.42
C PHE A 283 18.42 -2.71 5.35
N ILE A 284 18.18 -3.85 4.69
CA ILE A 284 19.18 -4.90 4.52
C ILE A 284 20.42 -4.36 3.78
N LYS A 285 20.21 -3.68 2.65
CA LYS A 285 21.30 -3.08 1.85
C LYS A 285 22.15 -2.13 2.70
N THR A 286 21.50 -1.24 3.46
CA THR A 286 22.19 -0.25 4.31
C THR A 286 22.96 -0.90 5.44
N ARG A 287 22.38 -1.91 6.10
CA ARG A 287 22.99 -2.59 7.25
C ARG A 287 24.17 -3.46 6.86
N LEU A 288 24.12 -4.08 5.68
CA LEU A 288 25.11 -5.06 5.21
C LEU A 288 26.06 -4.51 4.16
N LYS A 289 26.00 -3.21 3.82
CA LYS A 289 26.80 -2.57 2.75
C LYS A 289 28.32 -2.78 2.88
N ASP A 290 28.81 -2.90 4.12
CA ASP A 290 30.25 -3.04 4.39
C ASP A 290 30.66 -4.51 4.59
N ASN A 291 29.75 -5.48 4.47
CA ASN A 291 30.05 -6.90 4.58
C ASN A 291 30.49 -7.47 3.24
N PRO A 292 31.79 -7.81 3.05
CA PRO A 292 32.30 -8.29 1.75
C PRO A 292 31.81 -9.69 1.36
N ASN A 293 31.19 -10.40 2.30
CA ASN A 293 30.65 -11.74 2.11
C ASN A 293 29.13 -11.74 1.85
N PHE A 294 28.53 -10.55 1.71
CA PHE A 294 27.12 -10.37 1.43
C PHE A 294 26.93 -9.54 0.17
N GLU A 295 26.08 -10.04 -0.72
CA GLU A 295 25.67 -9.34 -1.93
C GLU A 295 24.13 -9.30 -2.00
N TYR A 296 23.55 -8.09 -2.09
CA TYR A 296 22.13 -7.92 -2.40
C TYR A 296 21.97 -7.75 -3.92
N ILE A 297 21.26 -8.70 -4.57
CA ILE A 297 20.96 -8.63 -5.99
C ILE A 297 19.53 -8.17 -6.17
N GLU A 298 19.35 -7.02 -6.81
CA GLU A 298 18.05 -6.42 -7.07
C GLU A 298 17.63 -6.64 -8.52
N ASN A 299 16.34 -6.95 -8.70
CA ASN A 299 15.74 -7.03 -10.02
C ASN A 299 14.67 -5.90 -10.15
N PRO A 300 14.72 -5.07 -11.21
CA PRO A 300 13.77 -3.99 -11.43
C PRO A 300 12.29 -4.44 -11.52
N THR A 301 12.06 -5.72 -11.84
CA THR A 301 10.70 -6.28 -11.92
C THR A 301 10.11 -6.63 -10.55
N GLY A 302 10.93 -6.60 -9.47
CA GLY A 302 10.52 -7.08 -8.16
C GLY A 302 10.42 -8.60 -8.04
N TYR A 303 10.85 -9.34 -9.08
CA TYR A 303 10.98 -10.81 -9.04
C TYR A 303 12.42 -11.20 -8.71
N ILE A 304 12.59 -12.47 -8.31
CA ILE A 304 13.92 -13.09 -8.20
C ILE A 304 14.29 -13.66 -9.56
N TYR A 305 15.48 -13.35 -10.05
CA TYR A 305 16.05 -14.02 -11.21
C TYR A 305 17.49 -14.42 -10.93
N ALA A 306 17.79 -15.68 -11.15
CA ALA A 306 19.13 -16.22 -10.98
C ALA A 306 19.42 -17.28 -12.04
N GLU A 307 20.68 -17.45 -12.36
CA GLU A 307 21.17 -18.53 -13.16
C GLU A 307 22.08 -19.40 -12.27
N LEU A 308 21.59 -20.58 -11.88
CA LEU A 308 22.30 -21.48 -10.99
C LEU A 308 22.82 -22.70 -11.75
N ALA A 309 24.13 -22.87 -11.77
CA ALA A 309 24.81 -23.91 -12.57
C ALA A 309 24.29 -23.96 -14.02
N GLY A 310 24.09 -22.80 -14.65
CA GLY A 310 23.55 -22.67 -16.00
C GLY A 310 22.05 -22.89 -16.15
N ASN A 311 21.30 -22.99 -15.04
CA ASN A 311 19.87 -23.22 -15.06
C ASN A 311 19.13 -21.92 -14.71
N PRO A 312 18.33 -21.31 -15.63
CA PRO A 312 17.56 -20.10 -15.37
C PRO A 312 16.39 -20.33 -14.42
N ILE A 313 16.36 -19.57 -13.32
CA ILE A 313 15.38 -19.65 -12.25
C ILE A 313 14.66 -18.32 -12.13
N LEU A 314 13.33 -18.37 -12.09
CA LEU A 314 12.48 -17.23 -11.75
C LEU A 314 11.80 -17.50 -10.41
N GLY A 315 11.89 -16.55 -9.49
CA GLY A 315 11.14 -16.58 -8.22
C GLY A 315 10.07 -15.49 -8.21
N ILE A 316 8.85 -15.88 -7.89
CA ILE A 316 7.69 -14.99 -7.74
C ILE A 316 7.02 -15.26 -6.41
N HIS A 317 6.25 -14.29 -5.88
CA HIS A 317 5.49 -14.61 -4.66
C HIS A 317 4.47 -15.73 -4.89
N GLY A 318 3.76 -15.76 -6.02
CA GLY A 318 2.90 -16.89 -6.37
C GLY A 318 1.44 -16.54 -6.62
N GLU A 319 1.09 -15.28 -6.77
CA GLU A 319 -0.28 -14.79 -7.02
C GLU A 319 -0.76 -15.01 -8.47
N VAL A 320 -0.49 -16.15 -9.05
CA VAL A 320 -0.89 -16.50 -10.41
C VAL A 320 -2.04 -17.50 -10.41
N LYS A 321 -2.96 -17.37 -11.37
CA LYS A 321 -4.16 -18.25 -11.45
C LYS A 321 -3.83 -19.70 -11.78
N ASN A 322 -2.86 -19.91 -12.64
CA ASN A 322 -2.44 -21.23 -13.10
C ASN A 322 -0.92 -21.32 -13.06
N MET A 323 -0.40 -21.92 -12.01
CA MET A 323 1.03 -22.05 -11.79
C MET A 323 1.72 -22.87 -12.87
N GLY A 324 1.08 -23.92 -13.39
CA GLY A 324 1.64 -24.79 -14.43
C GLY A 324 1.87 -24.06 -15.77
N ASN A 325 1.08 -23.01 -16.06
CA ASN A 325 1.27 -22.21 -17.28
C ASN A 325 2.22 -21.01 -17.07
N ALA A 326 2.46 -20.65 -15.82
CA ALA A 326 3.21 -19.44 -15.48
C ALA A 326 4.63 -19.43 -16.07
N ILE A 327 5.34 -20.57 -16.09
CA ILE A 327 6.67 -20.66 -16.73
C ILE A 327 6.61 -20.21 -18.19
N LYS A 328 5.62 -20.68 -18.95
CA LYS A 328 5.48 -20.35 -20.38
C LYS A 328 5.10 -18.88 -20.58
N GLU A 329 4.20 -18.38 -19.74
CA GLU A 329 3.77 -17.00 -19.78
C GLU A 329 4.93 -16.05 -19.47
N PHE A 330 5.67 -16.26 -18.39
CA PHE A 330 6.83 -15.45 -18.03
C PHE A 330 7.98 -15.59 -19.04
N SER A 331 8.24 -16.80 -19.55
CA SER A 331 9.24 -16.98 -20.61
C SER A 331 8.90 -16.19 -21.86
N SER A 332 7.61 -16.13 -22.22
CA SER A 332 7.13 -15.36 -23.37
C SER A 332 7.20 -13.85 -23.13
N ILE A 333 6.83 -13.39 -21.91
CA ILE A 333 6.85 -11.97 -21.55
C ILE A 333 8.26 -11.39 -21.58
N TYR A 334 9.21 -12.12 -21.00
CA TYR A 334 10.59 -11.61 -20.84
C TYR A 334 11.55 -12.08 -21.94
N GLY A 335 11.11 -12.95 -22.84
CA GLY A 335 11.96 -13.49 -23.92
C GLY A 335 13.12 -14.35 -23.41
N VAL A 336 13.00 -14.94 -22.21
CA VAL A 336 14.02 -15.79 -21.56
C VAL A 336 13.49 -17.19 -21.38
N HIS A 337 14.34 -18.20 -21.56
CA HIS A 337 13.98 -19.57 -21.22
C HIS A 337 14.05 -19.73 -19.69
N ILE A 338 12.91 -20.02 -19.04
CA ILE A 338 12.84 -20.30 -17.60
C ILE A 338 12.73 -21.80 -17.43
N GLN A 339 13.63 -22.40 -16.65
CA GLN A 339 13.59 -23.83 -16.33
C GLN A 339 12.90 -24.11 -14.99
N TYR A 340 13.13 -23.25 -14.01
CA TYR A 340 12.55 -23.41 -12.66
C TYR A 340 11.79 -22.18 -12.24
N LEU A 341 10.53 -22.38 -11.84
CA LEU A 341 9.69 -21.35 -11.24
C LEU A 341 9.52 -21.63 -9.74
N LEU A 342 10.07 -20.77 -8.91
CA LEU A 342 9.89 -20.83 -7.45
C LEU A 342 8.72 -19.96 -7.04
N ALA A 343 7.87 -20.46 -6.13
CA ALA A 343 6.71 -19.72 -5.65
C ALA A 343 6.41 -19.97 -4.16
N GLY A 344 6.07 -18.91 -3.41
CA GLY A 344 5.49 -18.94 -2.08
C GLY A 344 3.96 -18.93 -2.10
N HIS A 345 3.34 -18.09 -1.26
CA HIS A 345 1.91 -17.74 -1.22
C HIS A 345 0.92 -18.88 -0.86
N LEU A 346 1.15 -20.08 -1.33
CA LEU A 346 0.22 -21.20 -1.13
C LEU A 346 0.43 -21.91 0.22
N HIS A 347 1.46 -21.55 0.98
CA HIS A 347 1.86 -22.20 2.23
C HIS A 347 1.93 -23.73 2.14
N HIS A 348 2.32 -24.24 0.97
CA HIS A 348 2.22 -25.66 0.66
C HIS A 348 3.37 -26.13 -0.23
N ASN A 349 4.11 -27.12 0.24
CA ASN A 349 5.18 -27.75 -0.54
C ASN A 349 4.61 -28.57 -1.70
N LYS A 350 4.97 -28.22 -2.93
CA LYS A 350 4.62 -28.97 -4.14
C LYS A 350 5.71 -28.79 -5.19
N VAL A 351 6.05 -29.85 -5.87
CA VAL A 351 6.88 -29.80 -7.08
C VAL A 351 6.05 -30.39 -8.22
N GLU A 352 6.04 -29.71 -9.36
CA GLU A 352 5.28 -30.10 -10.54
C GLU A 352 6.15 -29.95 -11.79
N GLU A 353 6.38 -31.03 -12.50
CA GLU A 353 6.99 -31.00 -13.83
C GLU A 353 5.96 -30.50 -14.84
N VAL A 354 6.27 -29.40 -15.54
CA VAL A 354 5.39 -28.75 -16.52
C VAL A 354 5.92 -28.83 -17.95
N GLY A 355 7.09 -29.36 -18.12
CA GLY A 355 7.76 -29.58 -19.40
C GLY A 355 9.07 -30.33 -19.23
N VAL A 356 9.74 -30.65 -20.34
CA VAL A 356 11.07 -31.27 -20.30
C VAL A 356 12.06 -30.29 -19.66
N ASN A 357 12.65 -30.66 -18.54
CA ASN A 357 13.55 -29.81 -17.73
C ASN A 357 12.89 -28.50 -17.28
N GLN A 358 11.58 -28.53 -17.05
CA GLN A 358 10.84 -27.38 -16.50
C GLN A 358 10.01 -27.81 -15.29
N GLU A 359 10.29 -27.19 -14.14
CA GLU A 359 9.56 -27.45 -12.88
C GLU A 359 9.03 -26.18 -12.25
N VAL A 360 7.84 -26.33 -11.66
CA VAL A 360 7.27 -25.35 -10.71
C VAL A 360 7.47 -25.91 -9.30
N ILE A 361 8.15 -25.13 -8.47
CA ILE A 361 8.48 -25.50 -7.10
C ILE A 361 7.78 -24.54 -6.14
N ASN A 362 6.68 -24.96 -5.56
CA ASN A 362 6.06 -24.23 -4.45
C ASN A 362 6.82 -24.60 -3.17
N ILE A 363 7.12 -23.58 -2.38
CA ILE A 363 7.74 -23.74 -1.06
C ILE A 363 6.67 -23.81 0.03
N GLY A 364 7.02 -24.40 1.16
CA GLY A 364 6.27 -24.23 2.40
C GLY A 364 6.40 -22.82 2.94
N SER A 365 5.78 -22.56 4.07
CA SER A 365 5.82 -21.27 4.74
C SER A 365 6.52 -21.36 6.09
N ILE A 366 7.14 -20.28 6.54
CA ILE A 366 7.71 -20.17 7.89
C ILE A 366 6.59 -20.15 8.94
N ILE A 367 5.45 -19.54 8.64
CA ILE A 367 4.28 -19.51 9.54
C ILE A 367 3.67 -20.91 9.73
N GLY A 368 3.80 -21.81 8.75
CA GLY A 368 3.18 -23.13 8.78
C GLY A 368 1.66 -23.09 8.53
N VAL A 369 0.93 -24.01 9.13
CA VAL A 369 -0.54 -24.07 9.01
C VAL A 369 -1.16 -22.85 9.69
N ASP A 370 -1.96 -22.12 8.94
CA ASP A 370 -2.78 -21.03 9.45
C ASP A 370 -4.27 -21.22 9.12
N SER A 371 -5.13 -20.32 9.56
CA SER A 371 -6.57 -20.39 9.30
C SER A 371 -6.91 -20.30 7.80
N TYR A 372 -6.07 -19.63 7.00
CA TYR A 372 -6.27 -19.49 5.57
C TYR A 372 -5.95 -20.80 4.84
N SER A 373 -4.75 -21.34 5.04
CA SER A 373 -4.32 -22.61 4.43
C SER A 373 -5.23 -23.76 4.85
N LEU A 374 -5.71 -23.76 6.11
CA LEU A 374 -6.70 -24.74 6.59
C LEU A 374 -8.02 -24.64 5.83
N SER A 375 -8.51 -23.40 5.58
CA SER A 375 -9.73 -23.19 4.80
C SER A 375 -9.64 -23.70 3.37
N LEU A 376 -8.44 -23.63 2.78
CA LEU A 376 -8.13 -24.14 1.45
C LEU A 376 -7.85 -25.65 1.44
N ARG A 377 -7.74 -26.29 2.62
CA ARG A 377 -7.32 -27.70 2.77
C ARG A 377 -5.94 -27.98 2.15
N LYS A 378 -5.08 -26.97 2.14
CA LYS A 378 -3.70 -27.03 1.63
C LYS A 378 -2.76 -26.71 2.78
N THR A 379 -2.51 -27.71 3.61
CA THR A 379 -1.72 -27.55 4.83
C THR A 379 -0.37 -28.23 4.68
N SER A 380 0.68 -27.61 5.21
CA SER A 380 1.99 -28.20 5.37
C SER A 380 2.60 -27.79 6.71
N ASN A 381 3.61 -28.55 7.15
CA ASN A 381 4.43 -28.10 8.28
C ASN A 381 5.17 -26.81 7.91
N ALA A 382 5.50 -26.00 8.92
CA ALA A 382 6.43 -24.91 8.73
C ALA A 382 7.72 -25.45 8.13
N SER A 383 8.19 -24.88 7.02
CA SER A 383 9.35 -25.39 6.31
C SER A 383 9.92 -24.40 5.29
N ALA A 384 11.18 -24.58 5.01
CA ALA A 384 11.91 -23.96 3.91
C ALA A 384 12.52 -25.05 3.03
N LYS A 385 13.16 -24.67 1.91
CA LYS A 385 13.86 -25.60 1.03
C LYS A 385 15.29 -25.13 0.78
N LEU A 386 16.22 -26.09 0.70
CA LEU A 386 17.52 -25.88 0.10
C LEU A 386 17.62 -26.73 -1.15
N LEU A 387 17.78 -26.07 -2.30
CA LEU A 387 17.83 -26.67 -3.63
C LEU A 387 19.27 -26.75 -4.11
N VAL A 388 19.60 -27.81 -4.78
CA VAL A 388 20.95 -28.07 -5.33
C VAL A 388 20.86 -28.24 -6.83
N PHE A 389 21.61 -27.43 -7.55
CA PHE A 389 21.68 -27.45 -9.01
C PHE A 389 23.08 -27.83 -9.48
N GLU A 390 23.15 -28.72 -10.44
CA GLU A 390 24.42 -29.14 -11.10
C GLU A 390 24.35 -28.76 -12.58
N GLN A 391 25.49 -28.35 -13.11
CA GLN A 391 25.59 -28.02 -14.54
C GLN A 391 25.20 -29.25 -15.40
N ASP A 392 24.44 -29.00 -16.46
CA ASP A 392 23.93 -29.98 -17.42
C ASP A 392 22.95 -31.02 -16.84
N LYS A 393 22.71 -31.04 -15.53
CA LYS A 393 21.77 -31.96 -14.87
C LYS A 393 20.53 -31.31 -14.31
N GLY A 394 20.59 -29.99 -14.09
CA GLY A 394 19.50 -29.26 -13.45
C GLY A 394 19.46 -29.45 -11.94
N LYS A 395 18.26 -29.42 -11.36
CA LYS A 395 18.05 -29.66 -9.92
C LYS A 395 18.28 -31.13 -9.60
N ILE A 396 19.33 -31.44 -8.84
CA ILE A 396 19.71 -32.80 -8.47
C ILE A 396 19.26 -33.20 -7.07
N CYS A 397 19.02 -32.23 -6.16
CA CYS A 397 18.62 -32.51 -4.79
C CYS A 397 17.74 -31.40 -4.25
N GLU A 398 16.90 -31.75 -3.29
CA GLU A 398 16.05 -30.84 -2.54
C GLU A 398 16.03 -31.29 -1.08
N TYR A 399 16.44 -30.41 -0.18
CA TYR A 399 16.31 -30.61 1.27
C TYR A 399 15.06 -29.87 1.73
N ILE A 400 14.12 -30.55 2.36
CA ILE A 400 12.98 -29.94 3.02
C ILE A 400 13.34 -29.71 4.49
N LEU A 401 13.56 -28.46 4.87
CA LEU A 401 13.95 -28.05 6.21
C LEU A 401 12.68 -27.78 7.02
N LYS A 402 12.29 -28.73 7.86
CA LYS A 402 11.09 -28.63 8.71
C LYS A 402 11.40 -27.82 9.96
N LEU A 403 10.51 -26.91 10.31
CA LEU A 403 10.66 -25.93 11.38
C LEU A 403 9.52 -26.10 12.39
N ASN A 404 9.77 -26.77 13.48
CA ASN A 404 8.73 -27.07 14.49
C ASN A 404 9.00 -26.33 15.82
#